data_81d914a8c463bf34a331b4918fe50a27
#
_entry.id   81d914a8c463bf34a331b4918fe50a27
#
_cell.length_a   1.000
_cell.length_b   1.000
_cell.length_c   1.000
_cell.angle_alpha   90.00
_cell.angle_beta   90.00
_cell.angle_gamma   90.00
#
_symmetry.space_group_name_H-M   'P 1'
#
loop_
_entity.id
_entity.type
_entity.pdbx_description
1 polymer ?
#
loop_
_entity_poly.entity_id
_entity_poly.type
_entity_poly.pdbx_seq_one_letter_code
_entity_poly.pdbx_strand_id
1 'polypeptide(L)'
;MGILIYTESENGKFKKSALELASYGRAIADQLGQKLVAVSFNHKDSQTLAHYGVDRVIQISDPSLKNFTARPYAANLAAVAKENNVKLLILSSSANAKYLAPLLAVSLSAGYASNVVELPESLQPLTVKRSCFTNKAFSTCILENEVNIIGLSNNSYGLRENPKEIVSEDKSAAPTETRLEVENVEKSSGEVSIADADIVVSGGRGLKGPENWHLI
;
A
#
# COMPACT_ATOMS: atom_id res chain seq x y z
N MET A 1 17.46 7.79 -5.68
CA MET A 1 16.31 7.97 -4.75
C MET A 1 15.68 6.60 -4.56
N GLY A 2 15.71 6.02 -3.34
CA GLY A 2 15.13 4.69 -3.10
C GLY A 2 13.61 4.74 -3.06
N ILE A 3 12.94 3.82 -3.77
CA ILE A 3 11.49 3.68 -3.77
C ILE A 3 11.12 2.37 -3.11
N LEU A 4 10.25 2.43 -2.10
CA LEU A 4 9.75 1.29 -1.35
C LEU A 4 8.23 1.24 -1.42
N ILE A 5 7.69 0.05 -1.65
CA ILE A 5 6.25 -0.21 -1.52
C ILE A 5 6.00 -1.23 -0.40
N TYR A 6 4.93 -1.06 0.34
CA TYR A 6 4.45 -2.08 1.27
C TYR A 6 3.33 -2.88 0.61
N THR A 7 3.54 -4.18 0.47
CA THR A 7 2.63 -5.09 -0.22
C THR A 7 1.84 -5.93 0.77
N GLU A 8 0.54 -5.67 0.86
CA GLU A 8 -0.36 -6.44 1.71
C GLU A 8 -0.73 -7.77 1.07
N SER A 9 -0.74 -8.81 1.89
CA SER A 9 -1.20 -10.15 1.51
C SER A 9 -2.29 -10.65 2.45
N GLU A 10 -3.15 -11.50 1.93
CA GLU A 10 -4.21 -12.15 2.69
C GLU A 10 -4.46 -13.57 2.14
N ASN A 11 -4.67 -14.54 3.04
CA ASN A 11 -4.92 -15.94 2.68
C ASN A 11 -3.87 -16.52 1.69
N GLY A 12 -2.58 -16.13 1.87
CA GLY A 12 -1.48 -16.61 1.04
C GLY A 12 -1.44 -16.01 -0.38
N LYS A 13 -2.12 -14.89 -0.62
CA LYS A 13 -2.09 -14.16 -1.90
C LYS A 13 -1.91 -12.68 -1.66
N PHE A 14 -1.24 -11.97 -2.58
CA PHE A 14 -1.22 -10.52 -2.56
C PHE A 14 -2.61 -9.95 -2.83
N LYS A 15 -2.96 -8.90 -2.09
CA LYS A 15 -4.17 -8.13 -2.40
C LYS A 15 -4.02 -7.42 -3.75
N LYS A 16 -5.13 -7.21 -4.45
CA LYS A 16 -5.15 -6.44 -5.70
C LYS A 16 -4.47 -5.07 -5.53
N SER A 17 -4.71 -4.39 -4.41
CA SER A 17 -4.07 -3.11 -4.08
C SER A 17 -2.54 -3.19 -4.02
N ALA A 18 -1.96 -4.33 -3.60
CA ALA A 18 -0.51 -4.52 -3.59
C ALA A 18 0.06 -4.61 -5.01
N LEU A 19 -0.65 -5.25 -5.94
CA LEU A 19 -0.28 -5.34 -7.35
C LEU A 19 -0.42 -3.97 -8.05
N GLU A 20 -1.45 -3.21 -7.67
CA GLU A 20 -1.62 -1.83 -8.14
C GLU A 20 -0.48 -0.92 -7.66
N LEU A 21 -0.06 -1.08 -6.38
CA LEU A 21 1.12 -0.37 -5.84
C LEU A 21 2.39 -0.73 -6.61
N ALA A 22 2.58 -2.00 -6.97
CA ALA A 22 3.72 -2.43 -7.78
C ALA A 22 3.71 -1.73 -9.15
N SER A 23 2.57 -1.71 -9.83
CA SER A 23 2.40 -1.04 -11.12
C SER A 23 2.64 0.48 -11.02
N TYR A 24 2.09 1.12 -9.99
CA TYR A 24 2.27 2.57 -9.73
C TYR A 24 3.72 2.90 -9.37
N GLY A 25 4.32 2.15 -8.45
CA GLY A 25 5.71 2.30 -8.04
C GLY A 25 6.68 2.07 -9.19
N ARG A 26 6.39 1.11 -10.09
CA ARG A 26 7.19 0.87 -11.29
C ARG A 26 7.20 2.07 -12.21
N ALA A 27 6.05 2.69 -12.46
CA ALA A 27 5.98 3.87 -13.31
C ALA A 27 6.82 5.03 -12.77
N ILE A 28 6.84 5.23 -11.45
CA ILE A 28 7.69 6.25 -10.81
C ILE A 28 9.17 5.86 -10.90
N ALA A 29 9.47 4.57 -10.63
CA ALA A 29 10.83 4.06 -10.66
C ALA A 29 11.45 4.17 -12.06
N ASP A 30 10.68 3.93 -13.11
CA ASP A 30 11.13 4.10 -14.50
C ASP A 30 11.46 5.56 -14.82
N GLN A 31 10.64 6.53 -14.37
CA GLN A 31 10.91 7.95 -14.55
C GLN A 31 12.19 8.39 -13.83
N LEU A 32 12.53 7.77 -12.72
CA LEU A 32 13.72 8.08 -11.92
C LEU A 32 14.96 7.24 -12.30
N GLY A 33 14.82 6.24 -13.18
CA GLY A 33 15.88 5.27 -13.47
C GLY A 33 16.29 4.47 -12.24
N GLN A 34 15.35 4.16 -11.33
CA GLN A 34 15.60 3.49 -10.06
C GLN A 34 14.99 2.08 -10.00
N LYS A 35 15.47 1.28 -9.04
CA LYS A 35 14.87 -0.01 -8.71
C LYS A 35 13.66 0.19 -7.80
N LEU A 36 12.64 -0.65 -8.02
CA LEU A 36 11.47 -0.73 -7.16
C LEU A 36 11.68 -1.85 -6.14
N VAL A 37 11.62 -1.50 -4.85
CA VAL A 37 11.73 -2.45 -3.74
C VAL A 37 10.37 -2.63 -3.09
N ALA A 38 10.00 -3.88 -2.81
CA ALA A 38 8.80 -4.20 -2.05
C ALA A 38 9.15 -4.79 -0.68
N VAL A 39 8.29 -4.58 0.30
CA VAL A 39 8.31 -5.31 1.57
C VAL A 39 7.04 -6.11 1.71
N SER A 40 7.18 -7.38 2.07
CA SER A 40 6.07 -8.27 2.42
C SER A 40 6.28 -8.89 3.79
N PHE A 41 5.18 -9.14 4.51
CA PHE A 41 5.19 -9.80 5.81
C PHE A 41 4.57 -11.19 5.70
N ASN A 42 5.28 -12.21 6.21
CA ASN A 42 4.83 -13.60 6.27
C ASN A 42 4.28 -14.14 4.93
N HIS A 43 4.82 -13.67 3.81
CA HIS A 43 4.41 -14.08 2.47
C HIS A 43 5.64 -14.23 1.56
N LYS A 44 5.76 -15.40 0.91
CA LYS A 44 6.97 -15.78 0.17
C LYS A 44 6.83 -15.79 -1.37
N ASP A 45 5.63 -15.56 -1.91
CA ASP A 45 5.46 -15.46 -3.35
C ASP A 45 5.98 -14.11 -3.85
N SER A 46 7.17 -14.13 -4.45
CA SER A 46 7.74 -12.94 -5.07
C SER A 46 7.42 -12.83 -6.57
N GLN A 47 7.11 -13.96 -7.22
CA GLN A 47 6.91 -13.99 -8.68
C GLN A 47 5.72 -13.15 -9.12
N THR A 48 4.65 -13.16 -8.35
CA THR A 48 3.50 -12.30 -8.62
C THR A 48 3.88 -10.82 -8.64
N LEU A 49 4.75 -10.36 -7.75
CA LEU A 49 5.23 -8.98 -7.74
C LEU A 49 6.20 -8.67 -8.89
N ALA A 50 7.02 -9.65 -9.28
CA ALA A 50 7.90 -9.54 -10.44
C ALA A 50 7.13 -9.21 -11.71
N HIS A 51 5.97 -9.81 -11.89
CA HIS A 51 5.10 -9.61 -13.05
C HIS A 51 4.63 -8.15 -13.19
N TYR A 52 4.49 -7.44 -12.05
CA TYR A 52 4.10 -6.04 -12.00
C TYR A 52 5.28 -5.05 -11.77
N GLY A 53 6.50 -5.50 -12.02
CA GLY A 53 7.65 -4.60 -12.14
C GLY A 53 8.47 -4.38 -10.88
N VAL A 54 8.33 -5.21 -9.86
CA VAL A 54 9.19 -5.17 -8.67
C VAL A 54 10.54 -5.81 -8.99
N ASP A 55 11.64 -5.09 -8.68
CA ASP A 55 13.00 -5.58 -8.90
C ASP A 55 13.53 -6.38 -7.69
N ARG A 56 13.12 -6.01 -6.47
CA ARG A 56 13.54 -6.67 -5.23
C ARG A 56 12.43 -6.72 -4.21
N VAL A 57 12.28 -7.85 -3.55
CA VAL A 57 11.36 -8.00 -2.42
C VAL A 57 12.14 -8.36 -1.15
N ILE A 58 11.87 -7.65 -0.08
CA ILE A 58 12.36 -7.93 1.27
C ILE A 58 11.21 -8.61 2.02
N GLN A 59 11.45 -9.87 2.37
CA GLN A 59 10.46 -10.72 3.03
C GLN A 59 10.77 -10.79 4.51
N ILE A 60 9.85 -10.32 5.35
CA ILE A 60 9.97 -10.36 6.79
C ILE A 60 9.03 -11.42 7.31
N SER A 61 9.58 -12.54 7.80
CA SER A 61 8.80 -13.67 8.29
C SER A 61 9.02 -13.83 9.79
N ASP A 62 7.96 -13.58 10.57
CA ASP A 62 7.98 -13.74 12.03
C ASP A 62 6.57 -14.08 12.54
N PRO A 63 6.44 -15.06 13.46
CA PRO A 63 5.14 -15.42 14.05
C PRO A 63 4.45 -14.24 14.75
N SER A 64 5.18 -13.31 15.36
CA SER A 64 4.62 -12.12 16.00
C SER A 64 3.95 -11.15 15.03
N LEU A 65 4.30 -11.23 13.75
CA LEU A 65 3.74 -10.45 12.65
C LEU A 65 2.63 -11.20 11.88
N LYS A 66 2.13 -12.31 12.43
CA LYS A 66 1.04 -13.09 11.80
C LYS A 66 -0.24 -12.28 11.69
N ASN A 67 -0.59 -11.57 12.75
CA ASN A 67 -1.72 -10.66 12.78
C ASN A 67 -1.22 -9.22 12.67
N PHE A 68 -1.95 -8.41 11.95
CA PHE A 68 -1.58 -7.01 11.79
C PHE A 68 -1.66 -6.26 13.12
N THR A 69 -0.55 -5.65 13.50
CA THR A 69 -0.45 -4.67 14.57
C THR A 69 0.38 -3.49 14.07
N ALA A 70 -0.14 -2.27 14.19
CA ALA A 70 0.43 -1.13 13.49
C ALA A 70 1.87 -0.78 13.92
N ARG A 71 2.19 -0.85 15.21
CA ARG A 71 3.53 -0.49 15.72
C ARG A 71 4.64 -1.44 15.24
N PRO A 72 4.54 -2.77 15.40
CA PRO A 72 5.53 -3.70 14.87
C PRO A 72 5.72 -3.59 13.36
N TYR A 73 4.64 -3.46 12.60
CA TYR A 73 4.71 -3.29 11.16
C TYR A 73 5.41 -1.97 10.79
N ALA A 74 5.04 -0.86 11.43
CA ALA A 74 5.67 0.44 11.17
C ALA A 74 7.16 0.44 11.55
N ALA A 75 7.55 -0.19 12.65
CA ALA A 75 8.95 -0.28 13.06
C ALA A 75 9.79 -1.04 12.04
N ASN A 76 9.29 -2.18 11.56
CA ASN A 76 9.97 -2.98 10.53
C ASN A 76 10.08 -2.23 9.20
N LEU A 77 9.00 -1.59 8.73
CA LEU A 77 9.01 -0.79 7.52
C LEU A 77 9.96 0.41 7.63
N ALA A 78 9.97 1.09 8.78
CA ALA A 78 10.88 2.20 9.02
C ALA A 78 12.36 1.76 9.04
N ALA A 79 12.66 0.60 9.64
CA ALA A 79 14.01 0.03 9.63
C ALA A 79 14.46 -0.27 8.20
N VAL A 80 13.64 -0.96 7.40
CA VAL A 80 13.94 -1.23 5.99
C VAL A 80 14.11 0.05 5.21
N ALA A 81 13.25 1.05 5.42
CA ALA A 81 13.33 2.32 4.71
C ALA A 81 14.65 3.06 5.00
N LYS A 82 15.08 3.08 6.26
CA LYS A 82 16.35 3.70 6.67
C LYS A 82 17.57 2.97 6.08
N GLU A 83 17.63 1.65 6.20
CA GLU A 83 18.74 0.84 5.70
C GLU A 83 18.90 0.95 4.17
N ASN A 84 17.80 1.12 3.45
CA ASN A 84 17.79 1.22 1.99
C ASN A 84 17.79 2.68 1.47
N ASN A 85 17.99 3.67 2.35
CA ASN A 85 17.99 5.10 1.98
C ASN A 85 16.75 5.49 1.16
N VAL A 86 15.58 5.00 1.56
CA VAL A 86 14.31 5.25 0.90
C VAL A 86 13.95 6.72 1.00
N LYS A 87 13.58 7.33 -0.13
CA LYS A 87 13.09 8.70 -0.20
C LYS A 87 11.60 8.77 -0.53
N LEU A 88 11.07 7.70 -1.10
CA LEU A 88 9.64 7.58 -1.39
C LEU A 88 9.12 6.23 -0.92
N LEU A 89 8.19 6.26 0.02
CA LEU A 89 7.44 5.09 0.48
C LEU A 89 6.00 5.17 -0.05
N ILE A 90 5.51 4.09 -0.65
CA ILE A 90 4.16 4.05 -1.19
C ILE A 90 3.36 2.98 -0.45
N LEU A 91 2.21 3.38 0.05
CA LEU A 91 1.25 2.55 0.77
C LEU A 91 -0.08 2.54 0.00
N SER A 92 -0.89 1.52 0.18
CA SER A 92 -2.29 1.54 -0.25
C SER A 92 -3.14 2.46 0.65
N SER A 93 -4.38 2.71 0.29
CA SER A 93 -5.35 3.38 1.17
C SER A 93 -6.19 2.38 1.98
N SER A 94 -5.66 1.19 2.25
CA SER A 94 -6.30 0.18 3.10
C SER A 94 -6.49 0.68 4.53
N ALA A 95 -7.37 0.02 5.29
CA ALA A 95 -7.54 0.31 6.71
C ALA A 95 -6.21 0.16 7.48
N ASN A 96 -5.45 -0.91 7.21
CA ASN A 96 -4.15 -1.15 7.85
C ASN A 96 -3.14 -0.05 7.50
N ALA A 97 -3.03 0.33 6.23
CA ALA A 97 -2.10 1.37 5.79
C ALA A 97 -2.40 2.74 6.41
N LYS A 98 -3.68 3.05 6.68
CA LYS A 98 -4.07 4.28 7.39
C LYS A 98 -3.56 4.34 8.83
N TYR A 99 -3.38 3.19 9.50
CA TYR A 99 -2.73 3.13 10.81
C TYR A 99 -1.21 3.19 10.70
N LEU A 100 -0.63 2.66 9.62
CA LEU A 100 0.83 2.66 9.41
C LEU A 100 1.36 4.04 9.04
N ALA A 101 0.68 4.74 8.15
CA ALA A 101 1.19 5.97 7.53
C ALA A 101 1.59 7.05 8.56
N PRO A 102 0.79 7.40 9.59
CA PRO A 102 1.20 8.40 10.57
C PRO A 102 2.39 7.94 11.44
N LEU A 103 2.46 6.65 11.78
CA LEU A 103 3.60 6.11 12.54
C LEU A 103 4.89 6.17 11.72
N LEU A 104 4.82 5.85 10.44
CA LEU A 104 5.94 5.94 9.51
C LEU A 104 6.36 7.40 9.26
N ALA A 105 5.39 8.31 9.11
CA ALA A 105 5.66 9.73 8.93
C ALA A 105 6.47 10.29 10.11
N VAL A 106 6.10 9.95 11.34
CA VAL A 106 6.86 10.35 12.53
C VAL A 106 8.23 9.67 12.56
N SER A 107 8.30 8.35 12.36
CA SER A 107 9.55 7.57 12.48
C SER A 107 10.60 7.93 11.43
N LEU A 108 10.18 8.43 10.27
CA LEU A 108 11.03 8.79 9.14
C LEU A 108 11.15 10.31 8.97
N SER A 109 10.50 11.12 9.80
CA SER A 109 10.35 12.58 9.62
C SER A 109 9.84 12.92 8.22
N ALA A 110 8.88 12.13 7.73
CA ALA A 110 8.42 12.15 6.35
C ALA A 110 7.17 13.02 6.17
N GLY A 111 7.08 13.65 4.99
CA GLY A 111 5.82 14.21 4.50
C GLY A 111 4.85 13.10 4.10
N TYR A 112 3.54 13.28 4.29
CA TYR A 112 2.53 12.29 3.95
C TYR A 112 1.36 12.88 3.17
N ALA A 113 1.09 12.34 1.99
CA ALA A 113 -0.11 12.63 1.20
C ALA A 113 -0.98 11.37 1.10
N SER A 114 -2.19 11.42 1.68
CA SER A 114 -3.18 10.35 1.59
C SER A 114 -4.10 10.53 0.38
N ASN A 115 -4.74 9.43 -0.05
CA ASN A 115 -5.74 9.41 -1.13
C ASN A 115 -5.21 10.01 -2.45
N VAL A 116 -3.98 9.71 -2.80
CA VAL A 116 -3.39 10.09 -4.09
C VAL A 116 -4.06 9.30 -5.20
N VAL A 117 -4.43 9.96 -6.29
CA VAL A 117 -5.28 9.37 -7.35
C VAL A 117 -4.61 9.28 -8.72
N GLU A 118 -3.47 9.90 -8.89
CA GLU A 118 -2.74 9.94 -10.17
C GLU A 118 -1.22 9.83 -9.93
N LEU A 119 -0.44 9.62 -10.96
CA LEU A 119 1.02 9.73 -10.87
C LEU A 119 1.41 11.14 -10.43
N PRO A 120 2.57 11.33 -9.79
CA PRO A 120 3.06 12.64 -9.43
C PRO A 120 3.17 13.57 -10.64
N GLU A 121 2.70 14.79 -10.49
CA GLU A 121 2.90 15.86 -11.48
C GLU A 121 4.37 16.29 -11.57
N SER A 122 5.07 16.24 -10.43
CA SER A 122 6.50 16.47 -10.31
C SER A 122 7.09 15.55 -9.25
N LEU A 123 8.33 15.12 -9.44
CA LEU A 123 9.08 14.32 -8.48
C LEU A 123 10.04 15.16 -7.60
N GLN A 124 10.29 16.41 -7.99
CA GLN A 124 11.13 17.37 -7.24
C GLN A 124 10.64 18.83 -7.47
N PRO A 125 9.96 19.44 -6.46
CA PRO A 125 9.41 18.81 -5.25
C PRO A 125 8.34 17.79 -5.61
N LEU A 126 8.13 16.80 -4.73
CA LEU A 126 7.11 15.78 -4.95
C LEU A 126 5.71 16.41 -4.90
N THR A 127 5.08 16.49 -6.06
CA THR A 127 3.76 17.11 -6.23
C THR A 127 2.75 16.08 -6.67
N VAL A 128 1.71 15.87 -5.87
CA VAL A 128 0.70 14.84 -6.10
C VAL A 128 -0.72 15.40 -6.03
N LYS A 129 -1.59 14.85 -6.85
CA LYS A 129 -3.03 15.11 -6.81
C LYS A 129 -3.70 14.11 -5.89
N ARG A 130 -4.51 14.59 -4.97
CA ARG A 130 -5.24 13.76 -3.99
C ARG A 130 -6.71 14.10 -3.95
N SER A 131 -7.54 13.11 -3.66
CA SER A 131 -8.97 13.36 -3.39
C SER A 131 -9.16 13.86 -1.96
N CYS A 132 -10.12 14.75 -1.77
CA CYS A 132 -10.50 15.33 -0.49
C CYS A 132 -12.02 15.53 -0.40
N PHE A 133 -12.52 15.96 0.77
CA PHE A 133 -13.94 16.17 1.02
C PHE A 133 -14.81 14.96 0.66
N THR A 134 -14.41 13.77 1.12
CA THR A 134 -15.11 12.52 0.80
C THR A 134 -15.28 12.35 -0.71
N ASN A 135 -14.17 12.47 -1.45
CA ASN A 135 -14.08 12.37 -2.92
C ASN A 135 -14.90 13.40 -3.72
N LYS A 136 -15.22 14.55 -3.11
CA LYS A 136 -15.98 15.62 -3.79
C LYS A 136 -15.10 16.71 -4.40
N ALA A 137 -13.82 16.73 -4.06
CA ALA A 137 -12.85 17.67 -4.57
C ALA A 137 -11.47 17.02 -4.73
N PHE A 138 -10.62 17.65 -5.52
CA PHE A 138 -9.21 17.32 -5.61
C PHE A 138 -8.37 18.48 -5.08
N SER A 139 -7.20 18.16 -4.53
CA SER A 139 -6.20 19.16 -4.18
C SER A 139 -4.82 18.68 -4.62
N THR A 140 -4.00 19.61 -5.06
CA THR A 140 -2.56 19.38 -5.29
C THR A 140 -1.85 19.54 -3.95
N CYS A 141 -1.00 18.58 -3.63
CA CYS A 141 -0.20 18.56 -2.41
C CYS A 141 1.28 18.55 -2.80
N ILE A 142 2.07 19.46 -2.27
CA ILE A 142 3.51 19.53 -2.45
C ILE A 142 4.17 19.01 -1.18
N LEU A 143 5.06 18.03 -1.32
CA LEU A 143 5.81 17.44 -0.24
C LEU A 143 7.30 17.79 -0.41
N GLU A 144 7.83 18.55 0.54
CA GLU A 144 9.20 19.07 0.52
C GLU A 144 10.14 18.36 1.50
N ASN A 145 9.65 17.33 2.18
CA ASN A 145 10.47 16.56 3.10
C ASN A 145 11.51 15.72 2.34
N GLU A 146 12.59 15.38 3.02
CA GLU A 146 13.62 14.50 2.46
C GLU A 146 13.07 13.10 2.16
N VAL A 147 12.20 12.59 3.03
CA VAL A 147 11.45 11.34 2.84
C VAL A 147 9.97 11.68 2.70
N ASN A 148 9.32 11.06 1.75
CA ASN A 148 7.90 11.29 1.50
C ASN A 148 7.13 9.97 1.43
N ILE A 149 5.88 10.00 1.85
CA ILE A 149 4.96 8.88 1.87
C ILE A 149 3.73 9.22 1.03
N ILE A 150 3.41 8.32 0.11
CA ILE A 150 2.17 8.37 -0.67
C ILE A 150 1.23 7.27 -0.18
N GLY A 151 -0.02 7.62 0.10
CA GLY A 151 -1.13 6.68 0.25
C GLY A 151 -1.95 6.66 -1.03
N LEU A 152 -1.74 5.66 -1.89
CA LEU A 152 -2.44 5.53 -3.17
C LEU A 152 -3.88 5.09 -2.94
N SER A 153 -4.82 5.77 -3.54
CA SER A 153 -6.23 5.41 -3.53
C SER A 153 -6.44 4.11 -4.32
N ASN A 154 -7.23 3.19 -3.80
CA ASN A 154 -7.49 1.92 -4.48
C ASN A 154 -8.20 2.15 -5.82
N ASN A 155 -7.89 1.33 -6.81
CA ASN A 155 -8.44 1.38 -8.16
C ASN A 155 -8.27 2.73 -8.88
N SER A 156 -7.23 3.51 -8.52
CA SER A 156 -6.96 4.82 -9.12
C SER A 156 -5.93 4.78 -10.25
N TYR A 157 -5.06 3.77 -10.26
CA TYR A 157 -4.02 3.59 -11.26
C TYR A 157 -4.23 2.34 -12.13
N GLY A 158 -4.74 1.29 -11.53
CA GLY A 158 -4.97 -0.01 -12.15
C GLY A 158 -3.72 -0.90 -12.21
N LEU A 159 -3.92 -2.09 -12.76
CA LEU A 159 -2.86 -3.09 -12.90
C LEU A 159 -2.17 -2.92 -14.26
N ARG A 160 -0.85 -2.83 -14.26
CA ARG A 160 -0.02 -2.75 -15.47
C ARG A 160 1.14 -3.74 -15.36
N GLU A 161 1.13 -4.72 -16.22
CA GLU A 161 2.18 -5.72 -16.31
C GLU A 161 3.46 -5.09 -16.87
N ASN A 162 4.57 -5.36 -16.20
CA ASN A 162 5.91 -4.98 -16.62
C ASN A 162 6.91 -5.96 -16.02
N PRO A 163 6.97 -7.22 -16.52
CA PRO A 163 7.74 -8.29 -15.90
C PRO A 163 9.22 -7.92 -15.75
N LYS A 164 9.75 -8.20 -14.55
CA LYS A 164 11.16 -8.00 -14.18
C LYS A 164 11.74 -9.28 -13.58
N GLU A 165 13.05 -9.40 -13.65
CA GLU A 165 13.75 -10.36 -12.81
C GLU A 165 13.75 -9.85 -11.37
N ILE A 166 13.29 -10.68 -10.43
CA ILE A 166 13.15 -10.29 -9.03
C ILE A 166 14.20 -10.97 -8.16
N VAL A 167 14.77 -10.19 -7.24
CA VAL A 167 15.63 -10.71 -6.18
C VAL A 167 14.82 -10.74 -4.88
N SER A 168 14.78 -11.91 -4.24
CA SER A 168 14.13 -12.09 -2.93
C SER A 168 15.19 -12.10 -1.83
N GLU A 169 14.93 -11.38 -0.76
CA GLU A 169 15.80 -11.27 0.42
C GLU A 169 14.97 -11.54 1.68
N ASP A 170 15.38 -12.54 2.45
CA ASP A 170 14.78 -12.80 3.76
C ASP A 170 15.44 -11.89 4.81
N LYS A 171 14.61 -11.22 5.61
CA LYS A 171 15.05 -10.34 6.69
C LYS A 171 14.36 -10.73 7.99
N SER A 172 15.14 -10.74 9.07
CA SER A 172 14.61 -10.91 10.42
C SER A 172 13.78 -9.71 10.83
N ALA A 173 12.69 -9.95 11.55
CA ALA A 173 11.88 -8.89 12.13
C ALA A 173 12.69 -8.05 13.13
N ALA A 174 12.51 -6.75 13.07
CA ALA A 174 13.04 -5.85 14.10
C ALA A 174 12.29 -6.09 15.42
N PRO A 175 12.99 -6.26 16.55
CA PRO A 175 12.37 -6.42 17.85
C PRO A 175 11.52 -5.19 18.15
N THR A 176 10.26 -5.42 18.49
CA THR A 176 9.31 -4.34 18.80
C THR A 176 8.45 -4.75 19.97
N GLU A 177 8.47 -3.95 21.02
CA GLU A 177 7.54 -4.13 22.11
C GLU A 177 6.15 -3.70 21.70
N THR A 178 5.18 -4.57 21.87
CA THR A 178 3.76 -4.26 21.73
C THR A 178 3.02 -4.60 23.00
N ARG A 179 2.09 -3.72 23.39
CA ARG A 179 1.17 -3.98 24.51
C ARG A 179 -0.17 -4.53 24.02
N LEU A 180 -0.31 -4.72 22.68
CA LEU A 180 -1.50 -5.27 22.07
C LEU A 180 -1.33 -6.77 21.90
N GLU A 181 -2.31 -7.52 22.36
CA GLU A 181 -2.50 -8.93 22.10
C GLU A 181 -3.74 -9.09 21.21
N VAL A 182 -3.61 -9.83 20.13
CA VAL A 182 -4.72 -10.14 19.23
C VAL A 182 -5.29 -11.47 19.65
N GLU A 183 -6.40 -11.45 20.37
CA GLU A 183 -7.05 -12.67 20.88
C GLU A 183 -7.75 -13.43 19.75
N ASN A 184 -8.44 -12.75 18.85
CA ASN A 184 -9.15 -13.33 17.74
C ASN A 184 -9.19 -12.41 16.52
N VAL A 185 -9.27 -13.00 15.34
CA VAL A 185 -9.49 -12.27 14.06
C VAL A 185 -10.63 -12.98 13.34
N GLU A 186 -11.77 -12.31 13.29
CA GLU A 186 -12.91 -12.76 12.49
C GLU A 186 -12.77 -12.22 11.06
N LYS A 187 -12.71 -13.13 10.11
CA LYS A 187 -12.66 -12.79 8.69
C LYS A 187 -13.95 -13.24 8.03
N SER A 188 -14.59 -12.35 7.30
CA SER A 188 -15.64 -12.76 6.36
C SER A 188 -15.01 -13.61 5.27
N SER A 189 -15.53 -14.83 5.08
CA SER A 189 -15.07 -15.75 4.05
C SER A 189 -16.16 -15.97 3.00
N GLY A 190 -15.74 -16.01 1.73
CA GLY A 190 -16.63 -16.40 0.63
C GLY A 190 -17.25 -15.24 -0.17
N GLU A 191 -17.13 -14.00 0.28
CA GLU A 191 -17.63 -12.83 -0.44
C GLU A 191 -16.52 -11.81 -0.71
N VAL A 192 -16.57 -11.14 -1.86
CA VAL A 192 -15.68 -10.04 -2.18
C VAL A 192 -16.13 -8.82 -1.35
N SER A 193 -15.20 -8.22 -0.60
CA SER A 193 -15.53 -7.01 0.16
C SER A 193 -15.81 -5.84 -0.79
N ILE A 194 -16.65 -4.89 -0.37
CA ILE A 194 -16.91 -3.67 -1.15
C ILE A 194 -15.62 -2.92 -1.48
N ALA A 195 -14.64 -2.96 -0.57
CA ALA A 195 -13.36 -2.29 -0.76
C ALA A 195 -12.46 -2.95 -1.82
N ASP A 196 -12.66 -4.26 -2.07
CA ASP A 196 -11.85 -5.05 -3.00
C ASP A 196 -12.61 -5.32 -4.33
N ALA A 197 -13.89 -4.95 -4.40
CA ALA A 197 -14.70 -5.13 -5.60
C ALA A 197 -14.27 -4.16 -6.72
N ASP A 198 -14.21 -4.66 -7.95
CA ASP A 198 -13.96 -3.84 -9.13
C ASP A 198 -15.15 -2.95 -9.48
N ILE A 199 -16.35 -3.50 -9.32
CA ILE A 199 -17.61 -2.82 -9.61
C ILE A 199 -18.53 -3.02 -8.41
N VAL A 200 -19.07 -1.94 -7.91
CA VAL A 200 -20.06 -1.95 -6.83
C VAL A 200 -21.38 -1.41 -7.37
N VAL A 201 -22.41 -2.24 -7.33
CA VAL A 201 -23.79 -1.82 -7.62
C VAL A 201 -24.49 -1.63 -6.27
N SER A 202 -25.03 -0.45 -6.04
CA SER A 202 -25.68 -0.13 -4.76
C SER A 202 -27.01 0.57 -4.95
N GLY A 203 -27.97 0.24 -4.08
CA GLY A 203 -29.26 0.88 -4.02
C GLY A 203 -29.44 1.69 -2.74
N GLY A 204 -29.85 2.94 -2.87
CA GLY A 204 -30.17 3.78 -1.72
C GLY A 204 -31.54 3.45 -1.11
N ARG A 205 -31.81 4.03 0.07
CA ARG A 205 -33.12 3.89 0.77
C ARG A 205 -34.34 4.25 -0.08
N GLY A 206 -34.16 5.05 -1.14
CA GLY A 206 -35.22 5.39 -2.09
C GLY A 206 -35.76 4.22 -2.89
N LEU A 207 -35.01 3.12 -3.00
CA LEU A 207 -35.48 1.87 -3.62
C LEU A 207 -36.47 1.10 -2.76
N LYS A 208 -36.62 1.46 -1.49
CA LYS A 208 -37.53 0.87 -0.49
C LYS A 208 -37.22 -0.59 -0.12
N GLY A 209 -36.99 -1.50 -1.10
CA GLY A 209 -36.70 -2.89 -0.82
C GLY A 209 -36.13 -3.66 -2.02
N PRO A 210 -35.75 -4.93 -1.81
CA PRO A 210 -35.13 -5.77 -2.85
C PRO A 210 -36.01 -5.96 -4.09
N GLU A 211 -37.32 -5.87 -3.95
CA GLU A 211 -38.30 -6.00 -5.05
C GLU A 211 -38.10 -4.94 -6.14
N ASN A 212 -37.47 -3.83 -5.82
CA ASN A 212 -37.21 -2.73 -6.73
C ASN A 212 -35.80 -2.72 -7.34
N TRP A 213 -34.98 -3.77 -7.10
CA TRP A 213 -33.61 -3.86 -7.65
C TRP A 213 -33.55 -3.96 -9.17
N HIS A 214 -34.68 -4.34 -9.82
CA HIS A 214 -34.81 -4.34 -11.28
C HIS A 214 -34.65 -2.93 -11.91
N LEU A 215 -34.61 -1.86 -11.09
CA LEU A 215 -34.41 -0.48 -11.53
C LEU A 215 -32.95 -0.09 -11.64
N ILE A 216 -32.02 -0.94 -11.20
CA ILE A 216 -30.58 -0.77 -11.23
C ILE A 216 -29.99 -1.82 -12.15
#